data_1587756d928914729fd0c4758ae8b093
#
_entry.id   1587756d928914729fd0c4758ae8b093
#
_cell.length_a   1.000
_cell.length_b   1.000
_cell.length_c   1.000
_cell.angle_alpha   90.00
_cell.angle_beta   90.00
_cell.angle_gamma   90.00
#
_symmetry.space_group_name_H-M   'P 1'
#
loop_
_entity.id
_entity.type
_entity.pdbx_description
1 polymer ?
#
loop_
_entity_poly.entity_id
_entity_poly.type
_entity_poly.pdbx_seq_one_letter_code
_entity_poly.pdbx_strand_id
1 'polypeptide(L)'
;MHKKALIVFFLALAAMAAGAGDAAVFQNLGFSPDGRYFMFALYGVKESSSLPYAELYTVDVARNRFVSGGVKKSIGSRPVEPGSDGRGALFNLLADAQSLRRKYGVDHTLTGRLIYILLDGADPRSELEFRDFQTGKKYRIILNQSSLGSGQGVRSSFHLVVTVQDKSGAIRSYTAGDPEFWRDGVRRYRIRQVILAPDDRSLIFALEKELEEPSGADIRYMVEALKL
;
A
#
# COMPACT_ATOMS: atom_id res chain seq x y z
N MET A 1 53.99 -37.44 -28.89
CA MET A 1 52.77 -36.83 -29.46
C MET A 1 51.71 -36.84 -28.38
N HIS A 2 51.55 -35.69 -27.68
CA HIS A 2 50.55 -35.54 -26.59
C HIS A 2 49.33 -34.85 -27.14
N LYS A 3 48.21 -35.58 -27.18
CA LYS A 3 46.89 -35.01 -27.49
C LYS A 3 46.39 -34.28 -26.26
N LYS A 4 46.36 -32.95 -26.33
CA LYS A 4 45.71 -32.12 -25.31
C LYS A 4 44.20 -32.17 -25.56
N ALA A 5 43.46 -32.83 -24.65
CA ALA A 5 42.01 -32.77 -24.61
C ALA A 5 41.57 -31.40 -24.04
N LEU A 6 40.93 -30.61 -24.88
CA LEU A 6 40.31 -29.33 -24.49
C LEU A 6 38.94 -29.64 -23.87
N ILE A 7 38.85 -29.57 -22.54
CA ILE A 7 37.57 -29.67 -21.84
C ILE A 7 36.93 -28.27 -21.87
N VAL A 8 35.95 -28.12 -22.75
CA VAL A 8 35.09 -26.92 -22.75
C VAL A 8 34.08 -27.08 -21.65
N PHE A 9 34.32 -26.36 -20.56
CA PHE A 9 33.37 -26.23 -19.44
C PHE A 9 32.27 -25.30 -19.86
N PHE A 10 31.12 -25.83 -20.33
CA PHE A 10 29.90 -25.05 -20.53
C PHE A 10 29.33 -24.70 -19.15
N LEU A 11 29.63 -23.49 -18.66
CA LEU A 11 28.93 -22.90 -17.55
C LEU A 11 27.53 -22.53 -18.06
N ALA A 12 26.56 -23.43 -17.91
CA ALA A 12 25.15 -23.10 -18.01
C ALA A 12 24.84 -22.15 -16.85
N LEU A 13 24.89 -20.84 -17.09
CA LEU A 13 24.23 -19.87 -16.22
C LEU A 13 22.72 -20.17 -16.28
N ALA A 14 22.26 -20.99 -15.35
CA ALA A 14 20.85 -21.01 -15.01
C ALA A 14 20.53 -19.63 -14.44
N ALA A 15 20.08 -18.72 -15.30
CA ALA A 15 19.37 -17.55 -14.86
C ALA A 15 18.16 -18.08 -14.09
N MET A 16 18.28 -18.19 -12.77
CA MET A 16 17.12 -18.24 -11.91
C MET A 16 16.37 -16.95 -12.23
N ALA A 17 15.30 -17.07 -13.01
CA ALA A 17 14.27 -16.06 -13.06
C ALA A 17 13.79 -15.97 -11.60
N ALA A 18 14.40 -15.06 -10.83
CA ALA A 18 13.83 -14.63 -9.58
C ALA A 18 12.48 -14.05 -9.99
N GLY A 19 11.40 -14.80 -9.75
CA GLY A 19 10.06 -14.34 -9.97
C GLY A 19 9.91 -13.05 -9.16
N ALA A 20 10.07 -11.91 -9.83
CA ALA A 20 9.81 -10.62 -9.24
C ALA A 20 8.29 -10.52 -9.24
N GLY A 21 7.65 -10.73 -8.09
CA GLY A 21 6.22 -10.57 -7.97
C GLY A 21 5.77 -9.16 -8.39
N ASP A 22 4.51 -9.03 -8.76
CA ASP A 22 3.93 -7.77 -9.20
C ASP A 22 3.88 -6.75 -8.03
N ALA A 23 4.56 -5.61 -8.19
CA ALA A 23 4.55 -4.53 -7.22
C ALA A 23 3.61 -3.41 -7.68
N ALA A 24 2.48 -3.28 -7.00
CA ALA A 24 1.58 -2.16 -7.22
C ALA A 24 2.21 -0.83 -6.80
N VAL A 25 1.83 0.25 -7.48
CA VAL A 25 2.13 1.61 -7.05
C VAL A 25 0.94 2.15 -6.28
N PHE A 26 1.18 2.68 -5.07
CA PHE A 26 0.18 3.40 -4.29
C PHE A 26 0.12 4.87 -4.72
N GLN A 27 -1.08 5.34 -5.04
CA GLN A 27 -1.32 6.74 -5.41
C GLN A 27 -2.35 7.37 -4.47
N ASN A 28 -1.94 8.36 -3.70
CA ASN A 28 -2.84 9.23 -2.96
C ASN A 28 -3.59 10.13 -3.95
N LEU A 29 -4.91 10.06 -3.96
CA LEU A 29 -5.79 10.84 -4.83
C LEU A 29 -6.51 11.98 -4.09
N GLY A 30 -6.21 12.17 -2.80
CA GLY A 30 -6.69 13.31 -2.04
C GLY A 30 -7.90 13.05 -1.16
N PHE A 31 -8.31 14.12 -0.48
CA PHE A 31 -9.40 14.14 0.49
C PHE A 31 -10.56 15.04 0.01
N SER A 32 -11.72 14.86 0.63
CA SER A 32 -12.72 15.92 0.65
C SER A 32 -12.27 17.09 1.54
N PRO A 33 -12.74 18.34 1.30
CA PRO A 33 -12.31 19.50 2.08
C PRO A 33 -12.55 19.39 3.59
N ASP A 34 -13.56 18.63 3.99
CA ASP A 34 -13.90 18.35 5.40
C ASP A 34 -13.11 17.18 6.00
N GLY A 35 -12.18 16.57 5.24
CA GLY A 35 -11.38 15.41 5.65
C GLY A 35 -12.18 14.11 5.83
N ARG A 36 -13.48 14.10 5.52
CA ARG A 36 -14.35 12.96 5.76
C ARG A 36 -14.10 11.79 4.80
N TYR A 37 -13.76 12.09 3.57
CA TYR A 37 -13.50 11.08 2.55
C TYR A 37 -12.07 11.16 2.07
N PHE A 38 -11.47 10.00 1.88
CA PHE A 38 -10.14 9.82 1.30
C PHE A 38 -10.22 8.92 0.09
N MET A 39 -9.55 9.30 -0.98
CA MET A 39 -9.46 8.50 -2.20
C MET A 39 -8.02 8.12 -2.48
N PHE A 40 -7.80 6.87 -2.85
CA PHE A 40 -6.50 6.39 -3.29
C PHE A 40 -6.65 5.38 -4.42
N ALA A 41 -5.57 5.12 -5.12
CA ALA A 41 -5.53 4.10 -6.16
C ALA A 41 -4.28 3.23 -6.03
N LEU A 42 -4.39 2.04 -6.58
CA LEU A 42 -3.29 1.14 -6.88
C LEU A 42 -3.24 0.96 -8.40
N TYR A 43 -2.05 0.91 -8.95
CA TYR A 43 -1.88 0.57 -10.36
C TYR A 43 -0.55 -0.15 -10.60
N GLY A 44 -0.46 -0.82 -11.72
CA GLY A 44 0.73 -1.57 -12.10
C GLY A 44 0.51 -2.34 -13.39
N VAL A 45 1.42 -3.27 -13.65
CA VAL A 45 1.34 -4.20 -14.76
C VAL A 45 1.42 -5.60 -14.19
N LYS A 46 0.46 -6.46 -14.54
CA LYS A 46 0.49 -7.87 -14.11
C LYS A 46 1.65 -8.58 -14.78
N GLU A 47 2.56 -9.15 -14.01
CA GLU A 47 3.73 -9.84 -14.52
C GLU A 47 3.34 -10.99 -15.45
N SER A 48 2.35 -11.81 -15.06
CA SER A 48 1.94 -13.01 -15.81
C SER A 48 1.35 -12.73 -17.19
N SER A 49 0.80 -11.54 -17.44
CA SER A 49 0.08 -11.21 -18.68
C SER A 49 0.50 -9.90 -19.34
N SER A 50 1.41 -9.14 -18.70
CA SER A 50 1.79 -7.78 -19.11
C SER A 50 0.60 -6.83 -19.28
N LEU A 51 -0.56 -7.14 -18.66
CA LEU A 51 -1.74 -6.30 -18.71
C LEU A 51 -1.66 -5.20 -17.64
N PRO A 52 -1.83 -3.92 -18.03
CA PRO A 52 -1.89 -2.82 -17.08
C PRO A 52 -3.20 -2.91 -16.28
N TYR A 53 -3.16 -2.60 -15.00
CA TYR A 53 -4.34 -2.56 -14.14
C TYR A 53 -4.36 -1.31 -13.28
N ALA A 54 -5.55 -0.94 -12.83
CA ALA A 54 -5.76 0.08 -11.81
C ALA A 54 -6.95 -0.30 -10.92
N GLU A 55 -6.84 0.03 -9.65
CA GLU A 55 -7.89 -0.11 -8.65
C GLU A 55 -8.02 1.21 -7.91
N LEU A 56 -9.24 1.71 -7.75
CA LEU A 56 -9.56 2.94 -7.07
C LEU A 56 -10.46 2.65 -5.87
N TYR A 57 -10.15 3.30 -4.76
CA TYR A 57 -10.82 3.14 -3.49
C TYR A 57 -11.20 4.48 -2.89
N THR A 58 -12.42 4.59 -2.37
CA THR A 58 -12.89 5.76 -1.61
C THR A 58 -13.31 5.31 -0.21
N VAL A 59 -12.73 5.92 0.80
CA VAL A 59 -12.87 5.58 2.22
C VAL A 59 -13.66 6.66 2.95
N ASP A 60 -14.64 6.28 3.76
CA ASP A 60 -15.17 7.10 4.86
C ASP A 60 -14.17 7.00 6.03
N VAL A 61 -13.44 8.08 6.25
CA VAL A 61 -12.29 8.13 7.18
C VAL A 61 -12.73 7.84 8.62
N ALA A 62 -13.85 8.40 9.04
CA ALA A 62 -14.34 8.23 10.41
C ALA A 62 -14.82 6.80 10.70
N ARG A 63 -15.31 6.09 9.66
CA ARG A 63 -15.79 4.72 9.78
C ARG A 63 -14.75 3.69 9.43
N ASN A 64 -13.63 4.11 8.86
CA ASN A 64 -12.58 3.24 8.30
C ASN A 64 -13.16 2.16 7.36
N ARG A 65 -14.03 2.57 6.44
CA ARG A 65 -14.73 1.67 5.51
C ARG A 65 -14.85 2.27 4.12
N PHE A 66 -14.86 1.43 3.12
CA PHE A 66 -15.18 1.87 1.77
C PHE A 66 -16.62 2.39 1.69
N VAL A 67 -16.80 3.50 0.98
CA VAL A 67 -18.13 4.03 0.71
C VAL A 67 -18.88 3.15 -0.29
N SER A 68 -20.20 3.26 -0.34
CA SER A 68 -21.01 2.52 -1.34
C SER A 68 -20.58 2.87 -2.75
N GLY A 69 -20.24 1.85 -3.55
CA GLY A 69 -19.67 2.00 -4.89
C GLY A 69 -18.26 2.60 -4.91
N GLY A 70 -17.59 2.67 -3.75
CA GLY A 70 -16.27 3.29 -3.57
C GLY A 70 -15.10 2.47 -4.08
N VAL A 71 -15.32 1.25 -4.56
CA VAL A 71 -14.29 0.40 -5.14
C VAL A 71 -14.54 0.27 -6.63
N LYS A 72 -13.55 0.65 -7.44
CA LYS A 72 -13.56 0.48 -8.89
C LYS A 72 -12.27 -0.19 -9.32
N LYS A 73 -12.36 -1.11 -10.28
CA LYS A 73 -11.20 -1.83 -10.81
C LYS A 73 -11.25 -1.86 -12.32
N SER A 74 -10.09 -1.79 -12.94
CA SER A 74 -9.93 -1.90 -14.39
C SER A 74 -8.68 -2.71 -14.72
N ILE A 75 -8.77 -3.51 -15.76
CA ILE A 75 -7.64 -4.24 -16.34
C ILE A 75 -7.63 -3.91 -17.82
N GLY A 76 -6.49 -3.52 -18.36
CA GLY A 76 -6.32 -3.23 -19.76
C GLY A 76 -6.56 -4.47 -20.63
N SER A 77 -7.03 -4.27 -21.84
CA SER A 77 -7.33 -5.33 -22.81
C SER A 77 -6.12 -5.76 -23.64
N ARG A 78 -5.01 -5.03 -23.57
CA ARG A 78 -3.79 -5.30 -24.35
C ARG A 78 -2.57 -5.24 -23.44
N PRO A 79 -1.62 -6.16 -23.65
CA PRO A 79 -0.32 -6.08 -23.00
C PRO A 79 0.37 -4.75 -23.30
N VAL A 80 1.15 -4.28 -22.34
CA VAL A 80 2.02 -3.10 -22.52
C VAL A 80 3.46 -3.54 -22.77
N GLU A 81 4.24 -2.65 -23.36
CA GLU A 81 5.66 -2.90 -23.61
C GLU A 81 6.45 -3.06 -22.30
N PRO A 82 7.52 -3.88 -22.30
CA PRO A 82 8.39 -4.02 -21.16
C PRO A 82 8.91 -2.66 -20.67
N GLY A 83 8.87 -2.44 -19.35
CA GLY A 83 9.25 -1.18 -18.72
C GLY A 83 8.13 -0.14 -18.59
N SER A 84 6.93 -0.42 -19.11
CA SER A 84 5.75 0.42 -18.86
C SER A 84 5.29 0.31 -17.41
N ASP A 85 4.83 1.40 -16.81
CA ASP A 85 4.44 1.47 -15.39
C ASP A 85 2.93 1.23 -15.12
N GLY A 86 2.13 1.00 -16.16
CA GLY A 86 0.69 0.79 -16.04
C GLY A 86 -0.13 2.05 -15.75
N ARG A 87 0.48 3.24 -15.63
CA ARG A 87 -0.19 4.51 -15.26
C ARG A 87 -1.35 4.89 -16.19
N GLY A 88 -1.29 4.48 -17.45
CA GLY A 88 -2.39 4.67 -18.40
C GLY A 88 -3.72 4.06 -17.93
N ALA A 89 -3.67 2.89 -17.29
CA ALA A 89 -4.87 2.27 -16.72
C ALA A 89 -5.46 3.12 -15.59
N LEU A 90 -4.62 3.76 -14.76
CA LEU A 90 -5.07 4.68 -13.73
C LEU A 90 -5.78 5.91 -14.33
N PHE A 91 -5.23 6.52 -15.37
CA PHE A 91 -5.85 7.68 -16.02
C PHE A 91 -7.22 7.36 -16.61
N ASN A 92 -7.36 6.20 -17.25
CA ASN A 92 -8.65 5.74 -17.74
C ASN A 92 -9.66 5.52 -16.60
N LEU A 93 -9.22 4.85 -15.53
CA LEU A 93 -10.08 4.60 -14.36
C LEU A 93 -10.49 5.90 -13.65
N LEU A 94 -9.63 6.91 -13.59
CA LEU A 94 -9.96 8.23 -13.04
C LEU A 94 -11.02 8.95 -13.88
N ALA A 95 -10.97 8.85 -15.20
CA ALA A 95 -12.01 9.40 -16.08
C ALA A 95 -13.38 8.76 -15.77
N ASP A 96 -13.42 7.43 -15.64
CA ASP A 96 -14.65 6.68 -15.31
C ASP A 96 -15.14 6.93 -13.87
N ALA A 97 -14.26 7.35 -12.98
CA ALA A 97 -14.56 7.62 -11.57
C ALA A 97 -14.97 9.07 -11.27
N GLN A 98 -15.11 9.94 -12.26
CA GLN A 98 -15.43 11.36 -12.06
C GLN A 98 -16.75 11.59 -11.31
N SER A 99 -17.78 10.78 -11.54
CA SER A 99 -19.04 10.84 -10.81
C SER A 99 -18.87 10.52 -9.33
N LEU A 100 -18.05 9.50 -9.00
CA LEU A 100 -17.73 9.10 -7.64
C LEU A 100 -16.94 10.21 -6.93
N ARG A 101 -15.92 10.76 -7.58
CA ARG A 101 -15.13 11.88 -7.07
C ARG A 101 -16.02 13.07 -6.71
N ARG A 102 -16.91 13.48 -7.62
CA ARG A 102 -17.87 14.59 -7.38
C ARG A 102 -18.84 14.28 -6.26
N LYS A 103 -19.39 13.06 -6.21
CA LYS A 103 -20.34 12.63 -5.18
C LYS A 103 -19.78 12.78 -3.77
N TYR A 104 -18.52 12.45 -3.57
CA TYR A 104 -17.84 12.51 -2.27
C TYR A 104 -16.98 13.77 -2.08
N GLY A 105 -17.01 14.71 -3.05
CA GLY A 105 -16.33 15.99 -2.96
C GLY A 105 -14.80 15.89 -2.87
N VAL A 106 -14.21 14.79 -3.40
CA VAL A 106 -12.75 14.61 -3.31
C VAL A 106 -12.04 15.62 -4.21
N ASP A 107 -11.07 16.34 -3.62
CA ASP A 107 -10.18 17.26 -4.32
C ASP A 107 -8.78 16.64 -4.40
N HIS A 108 -8.31 16.42 -5.62
CA HIS A 108 -7.00 15.82 -5.87
C HIS A 108 -5.82 16.72 -5.44
N THR A 109 -6.07 18.00 -5.14
CA THR A 109 -5.06 18.93 -4.61
C THR A 109 -4.94 18.86 -3.09
N LEU A 110 -5.92 18.29 -2.40
CA LEU A 110 -5.94 18.13 -0.94
C LEU A 110 -5.40 16.74 -0.55
N THR A 111 -4.12 16.50 -0.72
CA THR A 111 -3.49 15.20 -0.47
C THR A 111 -3.16 14.92 0.99
N GLY A 112 -3.42 15.88 1.88
CA GLY A 112 -2.98 15.82 3.27
C GLY A 112 -1.46 16.02 3.37
N ARG A 113 -0.91 15.75 4.54
CA ARG A 113 0.51 15.91 4.80
C ARG A 113 1.16 14.59 5.14
N LEU A 114 2.14 14.20 4.34
CA LEU A 114 2.94 13.01 4.59
C LEU A 114 3.85 13.27 5.79
N ILE A 115 3.62 12.56 6.91
CA ILE A 115 4.37 12.71 8.16
C ILE A 115 5.34 11.55 8.41
N TYR A 116 5.20 10.45 7.67
CA TYR A 116 6.14 9.33 7.65
C TYR A 116 6.11 8.62 6.29
N ILE A 117 7.28 8.22 5.82
CA ILE A 117 7.44 7.36 4.64
C ILE A 117 8.57 6.35 4.86
N LEU A 118 8.31 5.09 4.53
CA LEU A 118 9.35 4.07 4.38
C LEU A 118 9.96 4.21 2.99
N LEU A 119 11.24 4.52 2.92
CA LEU A 119 11.97 4.63 1.65
C LEU A 119 12.26 3.24 1.07
N ASP A 120 12.40 3.17 -0.26
CA ASP A 120 12.80 1.94 -0.92
C ASP A 120 14.21 1.52 -0.46
N GLY A 121 14.37 0.23 -0.17
CA GLY A 121 15.61 -0.32 0.35
C GLY A 121 15.85 -0.10 1.85
N ALA A 122 14.99 0.67 2.54
CA ALA A 122 15.08 0.80 3.99
C ALA A 122 14.42 -0.38 4.71
N ASP A 123 14.97 -0.77 5.85
CA ASP A 123 14.39 -1.81 6.69
C ASP A 123 13.05 -1.36 7.27
N PRO A 124 11.98 -2.15 7.11
CA PRO A 124 10.68 -1.84 7.70
C PRO A 124 10.74 -1.97 9.21
N ARG A 125 10.11 -1.03 9.91
CA ARG A 125 10.02 -1.03 11.37
C ARG A 125 8.60 -1.34 11.80
N SER A 126 8.44 -2.20 12.81
CA SER A 126 7.16 -2.44 13.46
C SER A 126 6.80 -1.35 14.48
N GLU A 127 7.76 -0.58 14.92
CA GLU A 127 7.57 0.57 15.81
C GLU A 127 8.17 1.83 15.18
N LEU A 128 7.38 2.90 15.14
CA LEU A 128 7.75 4.20 14.63
C LEU A 128 7.62 5.23 15.75
N GLU A 129 8.65 6.06 15.93
CA GLU A 129 8.58 7.25 16.76
C GLU A 129 9.06 8.46 15.97
N PHE A 130 8.23 9.48 15.88
CA PHE A 130 8.58 10.71 15.19
C PHE A 130 7.79 11.90 15.71
N ARG A 131 8.27 13.10 15.38
CA ARG A 131 7.62 14.37 15.69
C ARG A 131 7.17 15.04 14.40
N ASP A 132 5.94 15.48 14.38
CA ASP A 132 5.45 16.40 13.37
C ASP A 132 5.83 17.84 13.74
N PHE A 133 6.72 18.43 12.95
CA PHE A 133 7.30 19.75 13.25
C PHE A 133 6.28 20.89 13.08
N GLN A 134 5.24 20.72 12.26
CA GLN A 134 4.22 21.75 12.07
C GLN A 134 3.25 21.82 13.25
N THR A 135 2.67 20.69 13.64
CA THR A 135 1.75 20.62 14.77
C THR A 135 2.47 20.48 16.12
N GLY A 136 3.74 20.08 16.11
CA GLY A 136 4.53 19.78 17.30
C GLY A 136 4.09 18.52 18.04
N LYS A 137 3.13 17.76 17.51
CA LYS A 137 2.70 16.48 18.06
C LYS A 137 3.79 15.43 17.91
N LYS A 138 3.89 14.53 18.90
CA LYS A 138 4.71 13.35 18.80
C LYS A 138 3.83 12.14 18.58
N TYR A 139 4.29 11.24 17.73
CA TYR A 139 3.58 10.01 17.36
C TYR A 139 4.46 8.81 17.72
N ARG A 140 3.84 7.82 18.37
CA ARG A 140 4.37 6.47 18.49
C ARG A 140 3.35 5.52 17.89
N ILE A 141 3.77 4.72 16.90
CA ILE A 141 2.91 3.82 16.15
C ILE A 141 3.53 2.44 16.22
N ILE A 142 2.77 1.45 16.69
CA ILE A 142 3.20 0.07 16.78
C ILE A 142 2.29 -0.76 15.86
N LEU A 143 2.90 -1.46 14.90
CA LEU A 143 2.26 -2.46 14.08
C LEU A 143 2.41 -3.83 14.72
N ASN A 144 1.32 -4.33 15.32
CA ASN A 144 1.22 -5.69 15.80
C ASN A 144 0.62 -6.55 14.69
N GLN A 145 1.27 -7.65 14.35
CA GLN A 145 0.78 -8.57 13.34
C GLN A 145 1.04 -10.02 13.74
N SER A 146 0.15 -10.89 13.29
CA SER A 146 0.24 -12.34 13.48
C SER A 146 0.11 -13.03 12.13
N SER A 147 0.83 -14.12 11.92
CA SER A 147 0.69 -14.95 10.72
C SER A 147 0.59 -16.43 11.09
N LEU A 148 -0.20 -17.18 10.32
CA LEU A 148 -0.42 -18.60 10.46
C LEU A 148 -0.30 -19.29 9.10
N GLY A 149 0.20 -20.51 9.10
CA GLY A 149 0.39 -21.28 7.87
C GLY A 149 1.65 -20.89 7.10
N SER A 150 1.79 -21.45 5.90
CA SER A 150 2.92 -21.22 4.99
C SER A 150 2.48 -21.41 3.55
N GLY A 151 3.25 -20.88 2.58
CA GLY A 151 2.93 -20.96 1.17
C GLY A 151 1.54 -20.40 0.88
N GLN A 152 0.79 -20.99 -0.03
CA GLN A 152 -0.55 -20.54 -0.42
C GLN A 152 -1.60 -20.61 0.72
N GLY A 153 -1.32 -21.34 1.80
CA GLY A 153 -2.17 -21.41 2.99
C GLY A 153 -1.85 -20.37 4.05
N VAL A 154 -0.95 -19.43 3.78
CA VAL A 154 -0.61 -18.35 4.72
C VAL A 154 -1.79 -17.41 4.90
N ARG A 155 -2.03 -16.99 6.13
CA ARG A 155 -2.96 -15.92 6.46
C ARG A 155 -2.40 -15.08 7.58
N SER A 156 -2.77 -13.82 7.62
CA SER A 156 -2.29 -12.90 8.64
C SER A 156 -3.34 -11.89 9.06
N SER A 157 -3.19 -11.40 10.29
CA SER A 157 -3.98 -10.31 10.84
C SER A 157 -3.06 -9.23 11.40
N PHE A 158 -3.59 -8.03 11.61
CA PHE A 158 -2.85 -6.95 12.26
C PHE A 158 -3.76 -5.95 12.94
N HIS A 159 -3.16 -5.18 13.85
CA HIS A 159 -3.70 -3.90 14.34
C HIS A 159 -2.56 -2.92 14.61
N LEU A 160 -2.89 -1.64 14.58
CA LEU A 160 -2.01 -0.54 14.90
C LEU A 160 -2.38 0.02 16.28
N VAL A 161 -1.41 0.19 17.16
CA VAL A 161 -1.55 1.00 18.38
C VAL A 161 -0.90 2.34 18.12
N VAL A 162 -1.67 3.42 18.21
CA VAL A 162 -1.23 4.78 17.88
C VAL A 162 -1.30 5.66 19.12
N THR A 163 -0.17 6.12 19.60
CA THR A 163 -0.08 7.06 20.72
C THR A 163 0.30 8.44 20.17
N VAL A 164 -0.49 9.45 20.53
CA VAL A 164 -0.27 10.83 20.13
C VAL A 164 -0.10 11.68 21.38
N GLN A 165 1.05 12.35 21.49
CA GLN A 165 1.32 13.35 22.51
C GLN A 165 1.22 14.74 21.88
N ASP A 166 0.38 15.60 22.41
CA ASP A 166 0.27 16.98 21.97
C ASP A 166 1.33 17.91 22.61
N LYS A 167 1.31 19.20 22.22
CA LYS A 167 2.23 20.22 22.75
C LYS A 167 2.09 20.46 24.26
N SER A 168 0.92 20.20 24.83
CA SER A 168 0.66 20.35 26.26
C SER A 168 1.20 19.17 27.08
N GLY A 169 1.64 18.11 26.40
CA GLY A 169 2.07 16.87 27.00
C GLY A 169 0.95 15.83 27.19
N ALA A 170 -0.31 16.19 26.84
CA ALA A 170 -1.42 15.25 26.93
C ALA A 170 -1.23 14.08 25.93
N ILE A 171 -1.44 12.87 26.42
CA ILE A 171 -1.26 11.64 25.68
C ILE A 171 -2.62 10.99 25.42
N ARG A 172 -2.85 10.57 24.19
CA ARG A 172 -4.03 9.80 23.79
C ARG A 172 -3.58 8.58 23.00
N SER A 173 -4.25 7.45 23.24
CA SER A 173 -3.99 6.19 22.52
C SER A 173 -5.21 5.76 21.74
N TYR A 174 -4.97 5.22 20.56
CA TYR A 174 -5.98 4.78 19.62
C TYR A 174 -5.58 3.42 19.03
N THR A 175 -6.57 2.71 18.49
CA THR A 175 -6.33 1.45 17.76
C THR A 175 -6.97 1.53 16.38
N ALA A 176 -6.27 1.07 15.36
CA ALA A 176 -6.80 0.89 14.00
C ALA A 176 -6.47 -0.53 13.50
N GLY A 177 -7.32 -1.10 12.64
CA GLY A 177 -7.23 -2.50 12.24
C GLY A 177 -7.93 -3.42 13.24
N ASP A 178 -7.97 -4.72 12.91
CA ASP A 178 -8.65 -5.75 13.69
C ASP A 178 -7.75 -7.00 13.77
N PRO A 179 -7.24 -7.37 14.95
CA PRO A 179 -6.38 -8.53 15.13
C PRO A 179 -7.10 -9.86 14.87
N GLU A 180 -8.44 -9.88 14.96
CA GLU A 180 -9.25 -11.08 14.69
C GLU A 180 -9.60 -11.22 13.19
N PHE A 181 -9.36 -10.19 12.40
CA PHE A 181 -9.65 -10.24 10.97
C PHE A 181 -8.46 -10.81 10.18
N TRP A 182 -8.49 -12.10 9.90
CA TRP A 182 -7.48 -12.83 9.15
C TRP A 182 -7.67 -12.66 7.66
N ARG A 183 -6.58 -12.35 6.94
CA ARG A 183 -6.56 -12.19 5.48
C ARG A 183 -5.72 -13.30 4.85
N ASP A 184 -6.37 -14.10 4.03
CA ASP A 184 -5.73 -15.21 3.32
C ASP A 184 -4.73 -14.69 2.28
N GLY A 185 -3.66 -15.45 2.06
CA GLY A 185 -2.61 -15.13 1.11
C GLY A 185 -1.69 -13.98 1.52
N VAL A 186 -1.93 -13.32 2.66
CA VAL A 186 -1.07 -12.25 3.15
C VAL A 186 -0.03 -12.81 4.10
N ARG A 187 1.25 -12.60 3.77
CA ARG A 187 2.40 -13.05 4.56
C ARG A 187 2.74 -12.08 5.67
N ARG A 188 2.76 -10.78 5.36
CA ARG A 188 3.10 -9.70 6.31
C ARG A 188 2.62 -8.33 5.84
N TYR A 189 2.63 -7.40 6.80
CA TYR A 189 2.32 -5.98 6.58
C TYR A 189 3.52 -5.11 6.92
N ARG A 190 3.59 -3.93 6.25
CA ARG A 190 4.57 -2.88 6.56
C ARG A 190 3.87 -1.53 6.50
N ILE A 191 4.22 -0.62 7.42
CA ILE A 191 3.75 0.77 7.32
C ILE A 191 4.57 1.47 6.24
N ARG A 192 3.95 1.76 5.10
CA ARG A 192 4.60 2.43 3.98
C ARG A 192 4.57 3.94 4.13
N GLN A 193 3.39 4.49 4.49
CA GLN A 193 3.18 5.92 4.66
C GLN A 193 2.23 6.18 5.82
N VAL A 194 2.41 7.31 6.49
CA VAL A 194 1.43 7.89 7.41
C VAL A 194 1.12 9.31 6.92
N ILE A 195 -0.14 9.55 6.62
CA ILE A 195 -0.63 10.81 6.06
C ILE A 195 -1.56 11.44 7.08
N LEU A 196 -1.28 12.67 7.47
CA LEU A 196 -2.19 13.47 8.29
C LEU A 196 -3.17 14.18 7.35
N ALA A 197 -4.47 13.99 7.59
CA ALA A 197 -5.51 14.60 6.79
C ALA A 197 -5.48 16.13 6.86
N PRO A 198 -6.08 16.84 5.89
CA PRO A 198 -6.08 18.31 5.86
C PRO A 198 -6.69 18.99 7.10
N ASP A 199 -7.58 18.29 7.83
CA ASP A 199 -8.21 18.76 9.06
C ASP A 199 -7.34 18.58 10.32
N ASP A 200 -6.13 18.03 10.20
CA ASP A 200 -5.21 17.66 11.30
C ASP A 200 -5.83 16.75 12.40
N ARG A 201 -6.96 16.08 12.08
CA ARG A 201 -7.74 15.26 13.02
C ARG A 201 -7.81 13.78 12.64
N SER A 202 -7.26 13.40 11.49
CA SER A 202 -7.32 12.03 11.02
C SER A 202 -5.97 11.59 10.46
N LEU A 203 -5.64 10.33 10.65
CA LEU A 203 -4.47 9.69 10.07
C LEU A 203 -4.90 8.63 9.05
N ILE A 204 -4.17 8.57 7.95
CA ILE A 204 -4.26 7.49 6.98
C ILE A 204 -2.95 6.72 7.01
N PHE A 205 -3.04 5.42 7.26
CA PHE A 205 -1.93 4.49 7.18
C PHE A 205 -2.02 3.75 5.85
N ALA A 206 -1.12 4.03 4.92
CA ALA A 206 -0.94 3.19 3.75
C ALA A 206 -0.05 2.00 4.17
N LEU A 207 -0.63 0.82 4.20
CA LEU A 207 0.03 -0.42 4.56
C LEU A 207 0.34 -1.22 3.30
N GLU A 208 1.59 -1.61 3.17
CA GLU A 208 2.03 -2.57 2.18
C GLU A 208 1.69 -3.97 2.66
N LYS A 209 1.07 -4.76 1.80
CA LYS A 209 0.80 -6.20 1.99
C LYS A 209 1.71 -7.00 1.09
N GLU A 210 2.46 -7.89 1.65
CA GLU A 210 3.21 -8.90 0.91
C GLU A 210 2.32 -10.13 0.76
N LEU A 211 1.91 -10.42 -0.48
CA LEU A 211 1.11 -11.58 -0.81
C LEU A 211 2.01 -12.72 -1.21
N GLU A 212 1.65 -13.92 -0.80
CA GLU A 212 2.33 -15.15 -1.20
C GLU A 212 1.71 -15.64 -2.51
N GLU A 213 2.47 -15.57 -3.60
CA GLU A 213 2.05 -16.04 -4.91
C GLU A 213 3.01 -17.13 -5.42
N PRO A 214 2.57 -18.06 -6.29
CA PRO A 214 3.44 -19.11 -6.82
C PRO A 214 4.65 -18.58 -7.59
N SER A 215 4.52 -17.41 -8.20
CA SER A 215 5.57 -16.74 -8.97
C SER A 215 6.53 -15.90 -8.13
N GLY A 216 6.24 -15.71 -6.83
CA GLY A 216 6.98 -14.84 -5.94
C GLY A 216 6.06 -13.99 -5.07
N ALA A 217 6.60 -13.03 -4.34
CA ALA A 217 5.81 -12.19 -3.46
C ALA A 217 5.23 -10.98 -4.21
N ASP A 218 3.91 -10.90 -4.31
CA ASP A 218 3.22 -9.72 -4.82
C ASP A 218 3.11 -8.64 -3.75
N ILE A 219 3.34 -7.39 -4.16
CA ILE A 219 3.16 -6.23 -3.28
C ILE A 219 1.85 -5.52 -3.63
N ARG A 220 0.97 -5.42 -2.65
CA ARG A 220 -0.28 -4.66 -2.73
C ARG A 220 -0.38 -3.71 -1.55
N TYR A 221 -1.28 -2.74 -1.66
CA TYR A 221 -1.50 -1.78 -0.57
C TYR A 221 -2.94 -1.86 -0.06
N MET A 222 -3.11 -1.46 1.17
CA MET A 222 -4.38 -1.18 1.80
C MET A 222 -4.26 0.07 2.65
N VAL A 223 -5.39 0.58 3.09
CA VAL A 223 -5.45 1.76 3.94
C VAL A 223 -6.22 1.42 5.22
N GLU A 224 -5.67 1.88 6.34
CA GLU A 224 -6.41 2.04 7.59
C GLU A 224 -6.54 3.53 7.89
N ALA A 225 -7.75 3.96 8.22
CA ALA A 225 -8.05 5.33 8.60
C ALA A 225 -8.34 5.42 10.09
N LEU A 226 -7.83 6.46 10.74
CA LEU A 226 -7.99 6.68 12.17
C LEU A 226 -8.36 8.14 12.44
N LYS A 227 -9.50 8.37 13.10
CA LYS A 227 -9.85 9.70 13.61
C LYS A 227 -9.26 9.89 15.01
N LEU A 228 -8.54 11.01 15.20
CA LEU A 228 -7.85 11.40 16.45
C LEU A 228 -8.78 12.13 17.42
#